data_10014c98cef25bed8305e8b12fd07873
#
_entry.id   10014c98cef25bed8305e8b12fd07873
#
_cell.length_a   1.000
_cell.length_b   1.000
_cell.length_c   1.000
_cell.angle_alpha   90.00
_cell.angle_beta   90.00
_cell.angle_gamma   90.00
#
_symmetry.space_group_name_H-M   'P 1'
#
loop_
_entity.id
_entity.type
_entity.pdbx_description
1 polymer ?
#
loop_
_entity_poly.entity_id
_entity_poly.type
_entity_poly.pdbx_seq_one_letter_code
_entity_poly.pdbx_strand_id
1 'polypeptide(L)'
;MKVIDTRFKGLKVIKQDNHRDSRGSLRIIYNKKIINYSDFVYEYCTTSKKNALRGFHFQHKFQQAKYVNVIKGKILDCVIDLRKKSKTFGKIYKIILSQKNCLSLYIPQGFAHAYFSLDEINIIYYKLSNFYKPQYEDGIFPLDAGLNIKWPSKKIRISKKDKMHGSYADFIKKHKYL
;
A
#
# COMPACT_ATOMS: atom_id res chain seq x y z
N MET A 1 -1.21 -14.96 14.35
CA MET A 1 -1.37 -14.28 13.04
C MET A 1 -1.72 -15.30 11.96
N LYS A 2 -2.61 -14.94 11.01
CA LYS A 2 -2.99 -15.81 9.88
C LYS A 2 -2.67 -15.11 8.57
N VAL A 3 -1.99 -15.80 7.66
CA VAL A 3 -1.71 -15.31 6.30
C VAL A 3 -2.82 -15.80 5.37
N ILE A 4 -3.33 -14.90 4.54
CA ILE A 4 -4.40 -15.13 3.59
C ILE A 4 -3.88 -14.75 2.21
N ASP A 5 -3.82 -15.72 1.31
CA ASP A 5 -3.43 -15.48 -0.07
C ASP A 5 -4.52 -14.73 -0.82
N THR A 6 -4.11 -13.85 -1.73
CA THR A 6 -5.01 -13.18 -2.65
C THR A 6 -4.91 -13.81 -4.05
N ARG A 7 -5.81 -13.43 -4.95
CA ARG A 7 -5.69 -13.82 -6.37
C ARG A 7 -4.48 -13.20 -7.09
N PHE A 8 -3.80 -12.23 -6.47
CA PHE A 8 -2.59 -11.59 -6.98
C PHE A 8 -1.38 -12.31 -6.41
N LYS A 9 -0.64 -13.04 -7.23
CA LYS A 9 0.50 -13.85 -6.80
C LYS A 9 1.46 -13.06 -5.90
N GLY A 10 1.66 -13.54 -4.67
CA GLY A 10 2.56 -12.95 -3.68
C GLY A 10 1.98 -11.79 -2.87
N LEU A 11 0.87 -11.17 -3.28
CA LEU A 11 0.14 -10.18 -2.47
C LEU A 11 -0.64 -10.93 -1.38
N LYS A 12 -0.38 -10.58 -0.11
CA LYS A 12 -0.95 -11.32 1.03
C LYS A 12 -1.63 -10.39 2.02
N VAL A 13 -2.80 -10.79 2.48
CA VAL A 13 -3.46 -10.16 3.63
C VAL A 13 -3.05 -10.91 4.89
N ILE A 14 -2.66 -10.19 5.93
CA ILE A 14 -2.29 -10.77 7.22
C ILE A 14 -3.30 -10.34 8.27
N LYS A 15 -4.00 -11.32 8.85
CA LYS A 15 -4.83 -11.11 10.04
C LYS A 15 -3.92 -11.17 11.26
N GLN A 16 -3.83 -10.07 11.98
CA GLN A 16 -2.99 -9.92 13.17
C GLN A 16 -3.70 -10.49 14.41
N ASP A 17 -2.91 -10.99 15.36
CA ASP A 17 -3.42 -11.32 16.69
C ASP A 17 -3.59 -10.02 17.48
N ASN A 18 -4.71 -9.93 18.20
CA ASN A 18 -5.04 -8.80 19.04
C ASN A 18 -5.66 -9.33 20.33
N HIS A 19 -4.91 -9.26 21.41
CA HIS A 19 -5.27 -9.69 22.76
C HIS A 19 -5.86 -8.50 23.52
N ARG A 20 -7.03 -8.66 24.12
CA ARG A 20 -7.72 -7.59 24.86
C ARG A 20 -7.95 -7.99 26.30
N ASP A 21 -7.75 -7.04 27.22
CA ASP A 21 -8.09 -7.15 28.64
C ASP A 21 -8.60 -5.81 29.18
N SER A 22 -8.79 -5.70 30.51
CA SER A 22 -9.29 -4.48 31.15
C SER A 22 -8.38 -3.25 30.99
N ARG A 23 -7.11 -3.43 30.62
CA ARG A 23 -6.14 -2.35 30.41
C ARG A 23 -6.16 -1.84 28.95
N GLY A 24 -6.75 -2.61 28.00
CA GLY A 24 -6.77 -2.26 26.58
C GLY A 24 -6.46 -3.43 25.66
N SER A 25 -5.52 -3.25 24.71
CA SER A 25 -5.18 -4.32 23.77
C SER A 25 -3.69 -4.35 23.43
N LEU A 26 -3.16 -5.57 23.28
CA LEU A 26 -1.85 -5.85 22.72
C LEU A 26 -2.04 -6.46 21.34
N ARG A 27 -1.54 -5.79 20.31
CA ARG A 27 -1.63 -6.25 18.93
C ARG A 27 -0.24 -6.58 18.38
N ILE A 28 -0.06 -7.81 17.92
CA ILE A 28 1.18 -8.23 17.26
C ILE A 28 1.12 -7.72 15.82
N ILE A 29 1.86 -6.66 15.52
CA ILE A 29 1.84 -6.01 14.21
C ILE A 29 2.81 -6.63 13.21
N TYR A 30 3.85 -7.34 13.68
CA TYR A 30 4.82 -8.02 12.84
C TYR A 30 5.44 -9.22 13.57
N ASN A 31 5.67 -10.31 12.83
CA ASN A 31 6.40 -11.47 13.31
C ASN A 31 7.21 -12.05 12.13
N LYS A 32 8.54 -11.97 12.19
CA LYS A 32 9.45 -12.44 11.12
C LYS A 32 9.28 -13.93 10.81
N LYS A 33 8.94 -14.77 11.80
CA LYS A 33 8.70 -16.21 11.56
C LYS A 33 7.49 -16.47 10.65
N ILE A 34 6.52 -15.55 10.61
CA ILE A 34 5.27 -15.68 9.83
C ILE A 34 5.35 -14.85 8.56
N ILE A 35 5.98 -13.67 8.62
CA ILE A 35 6.08 -12.70 7.51
C ILE A 35 7.54 -12.66 7.06
N ASN A 36 7.98 -13.75 6.43
CA ASN A 36 9.36 -13.98 5.99
C ASN A 36 9.54 -13.86 4.46
N TYR A 37 8.65 -13.13 3.79
CA TYR A 37 8.65 -13.01 2.32
C TYR A 37 9.68 -12.02 1.80
N SER A 38 10.24 -11.18 2.66
CA SER A 38 11.28 -10.20 2.37
C SER A 38 12.06 -9.85 3.63
N ASP A 39 13.35 -9.54 3.46
CA ASP A 39 14.09 -8.86 4.52
C ASP A 39 13.74 -7.37 4.49
N PHE A 40 13.25 -6.86 5.62
CA PHE A 40 12.89 -5.46 5.78
C PHE A 40 14.03 -4.69 6.41
N VAL A 41 14.48 -3.65 5.73
CA VAL A 41 15.67 -2.86 6.08
C VAL A 41 15.36 -1.38 6.36
N TYR A 42 14.13 -0.94 6.10
CA TYR A 42 13.74 0.45 6.26
C TYR A 42 12.29 0.54 6.77
N GLU A 43 12.05 1.44 7.72
CA GLU A 43 10.76 1.58 8.38
C GLU A 43 10.39 3.05 8.55
N TYR A 44 9.11 3.37 8.46
CA TYR A 44 8.59 4.70 8.76
C TYR A 44 7.09 4.67 9.07
N CYS A 45 6.59 5.78 9.65
CA CYS A 45 5.17 6.05 9.80
C CYS A 45 4.74 7.25 8.97
N THR A 46 3.49 7.22 8.51
CA THR A 46 2.82 8.40 7.97
C THR A 46 1.63 8.76 8.83
N THR A 47 1.42 10.06 9.05
CA THR A 47 0.17 10.59 9.60
C THR A 47 -0.61 11.27 8.49
N SER A 48 -1.88 10.89 8.33
CA SER A 48 -2.74 11.42 7.26
C SER A 48 -4.08 11.86 7.82
N LYS A 49 -4.51 13.05 7.40
CA LYS A 49 -5.86 13.57 7.68
C LYS A 49 -6.89 12.86 6.80
N LYS A 50 -8.15 12.91 7.19
CA LYS A 50 -9.27 12.40 6.38
C LYS A 50 -9.23 12.93 4.95
N ASN A 51 -9.61 12.08 4.01
CA ASN A 51 -9.61 12.34 2.57
C ASN A 51 -8.22 12.57 1.96
N ALA A 52 -7.13 12.26 2.69
CA ALA A 52 -5.80 12.25 2.09
C ALA A 52 -5.67 11.03 1.17
N LEU A 53 -5.28 11.29 -0.09
CA LEU A 53 -4.93 10.29 -1.10
C LEU A 53 -3.43 10.39 -1.36
N ARG A 54 -2.71 9.30 -1.20
CA ARG A 54 -1.25 9.20 -1.43
C ARG A 54 -0.95 8.06 -2.37
N GLY A 55 -0.15 8.31 -3.37
CA GLY A 55 0.26 7.32 -4.38
C GLY A 55 -0.29 7.66 -5.77
N PHE A 56 -0.25 6.77 -6.69
CA PHE A 56 0.44 5.46 -6.62
C PHE A 56 1.94 5.63 -6.70
N HIS A 57 2.69 5.03 -5.78
CA HIS A 57 4.15 5.13 -5.74
C HIS A 57 4.82 3.78 -5.94
N PHE A 58 5.92 3.77 -6.68
CA PHE A 58 6.83 2.64 -6.85
C PHE A 58 8.26 3.13 -7.09
N GLN A 59 9.26 2.27 -6.91
CA GLN A 59 10.61 2.46 -7.43
C GLN A 59 10.82 1.53 -8.62
N HIS A 60 11.22 2.08 -9.79
CA HIS A 60 11.45 1.28 -10.99
C HIS A 60 12.79 0.52 -10.95
N LYS A 61 13.76 0.98 -10.13
CA LYS A 61 14.96 0.25 -9.71
C LYS A 61 14.99 0.19 -8.20
N PHE A 62 15.68 -0.80 -7.64
CA PHE A 62 15.70 -1.07 -6.19
C PHE A 62 14.29 -1.17 -5.62
N GLN A 63 13.45 -1.93 -6.31
CA GLN A 63 12.04 -2.08 -5.98
C GLN A 63 11.85 -2.50 -4.51
N GLN A 64 10.79 -2.01 -3.91
CA GLN A 64 10.48 -2.25 -2.51
C GLN A 64 9.28 -3.19 -2.38
N ALA A 65 9.46 -4.32 -1.71
CA ALA A 65 8.33 -4.97 -1.07
C ALA A 65 7.92 -4.13 0.15
N LYS A 66 6.63 -4.05 0.43
CA LYS A 66 6.09 -3.23 1.53
C LYS A 66 5.22 -4.09 2.43
N TYR A 67 5.35 -3.88 3.73
CA TYR A 67 4.42 -4.38 4.71
C TYR A 67 3.71 -3.20 5.36
N VAL A 68 2.38 -3.13 5.20
CA VAL A 68 1.56 -1.96 5.53
C VAL A 68 0.63 -2.28 6.69
N ASN A 69 0.69 -1.47 7.75
CA ASN A 69 -0.13 -1.60 8.94
C ASN A 69 -0.84 -0.28 9.27
N VAL A 70 -2.12 -0.33 9.63
CA VAL A 70 -2.82 0.81 10.20
C VAL A 70 -2.79 0.73 11.72
N ILE A 71 -2.00 1.62 12.33
CA ILE A 71 -1.87 1.72 13.79
C ILE A 71 -3.08 2.43 14.38
N LYS A 72 -3.53 3.52 13.75
CA LYS A 72 -4.72 4.29 14.12
C LYS A 72 -5.52 4.65 12.88
N GLY A 73 -6.85 4.63 12.99
CA GLY A 73 -7.75 5.02 11.90
C GLY A 73 -8.08 3.88 10.93
N LYS A 74 -8.43 4.27 9.71
CA LYS A 74 -8.91 3.38 8.65
C LYS A 74 -8.54 3.94 7.28
N ILE A 75 -8.08 3.08 6.37
CA ILE A 75 -7.76 3.46 5.00
C ILE A 75 -8.40 2.49 4.00
N LEU A 76 -8.67 2.97 2.80
CA LEU A 76 -8.82 2.14 1.62
C LEU A 76 -7.43 2.02 0.98
N ASP A 77 -6.83 0.86 1.09
CA ASP A 77 -5.53 0.53 0.49
C ASP A 77 -5.73 -0.03 -0.92
N CYS A 78 -4.90 0.43 -1.86
CA CYS A 78 -5.00 0.08 -3.28
C CYS A 78 -3.62 -0.25 -3.83
N VAL A 79 -3.51 -1.34 -4.59
CA VAL A 79 -2.30 -1.68 -5.33
C VAL A 79 -2.62 -2.00 -6.79
N ILE A 80 -1.68 -1.68 -7.69
CA ILE A 80 -1.72 -2.05 -9.11
C ILE A 80 -0.58 -3.04 -9.36
N ASP A 81 -0.88 -4.19 -9.96
CA ASP A 81 0.15 -5.14 -10.37
C ASP A 81 0.80 -4.66 -11.68
N LEU A 82 2.09 -4.30 -11.60
CA LEU A 82 2.86 -3.79 -12.74
C LEU A 82 3.86 -4.82 -13.31
N ARG A 83 3.81 -6.07 -12.86
CA ARG A 83 4.72 -7.15 -13.28
C ARG A 83 4.30 -7.74 -14.63
N LYS A 84 5.18 -7.65 -15.62
CA LYS A 84 4.94 -8.07 -17.02
C LYS A 84 4.33 -9.47 -17.17
N LYS A 85 4.89 -10.46 -16.45
CA LYS A 85 4.48 -11.87 -16.59
C LYS A 85 3.33 -12.27 -15.64
N SER A 86 2.73 -11.30 -14.94
CA SER A 86 1.65 -11.58 -14.00
C SER A 86 0.31 -11.76 -14.73
N LYS A 87 -0.45 -12.79 -14.35
CA LYS A 87 -1.85 -12.96 -14.80
C LYS A 87 -2.77 -11.81 -14.36
N THR A 88 -2.30 -10.99 -13.41
CA THR A 88 -3.01 -9.81 -12.89
C THR A 88 -2.35 -8.49 -13.28
N PHE A 89 -1.48 -8.48 -14.30
CA PHE A 89 -0.88 -7.25 -14.83
C PHE A 89 -1.94 -6.19 -15.14
N GLY A 90 -1.72 -4.96 -14.68
CA GLY A 90 -2.64 -3.84 -14.80
C GLY A 90 -3.90 -3.91 -13.93
N LYS A 91 -4.15 -5.04 -13.25
CA LYS A 91 -5.33 -5.16 -12.37
C LYS A 91 -5.07 -4.51 -11.01
N ILE A 92 -6.17 -4.05 -10.40
CA ILE A 92 -6.17 -3.35 -9.13
C ILE A 92 -6.74 -4.27 -8.04
N TYR A 93 -6.05 -4.32 -6.90
CA TYR A 93 -6.57 -4.90 -5.66
C TYR A 93 -6.85 -3.79 -4.66
N LYS A 94 -7.99 -3.87 -3.98
CA LYS A 94 -8.43 -2.90 -2.96
C LYS A 94 -8.83 -3.63 -1.68
N ILE A 95 -8.47 -3.06 -0.54
CA ILE A 95 -8.82 -3.59 0.78
C ILE A 95 -8.96 -2.47 1.81
N ILE A 96 -9.88 -2.62 2.75
CA ILE A 96 -9.92 -1.77 3.94
C ILE A 96 -8.96 -2.31 4.98
N LEU A 97 -8.00 -1.48 5.39
CA LEU A 97 -7.14 -1.74 6.54
C LEU A 97 -7.50 -0.77 7.66
N SER A 98 -7.53 -1.25 8.91
CA SER A 98 -7.85 -0.41 10.06
C SER A 98 -7.31 -0.99 11.36
N GLN A 99 -7.18 -0.13 12.39
CA GLN A 99 -6.89 -0.59 13.75
C GLN A 99 -7.95 -1.57 14.27
N LYS A 100 -9.22 -1.44 13.82
CA LYS A 100 -10.33 -2.28 14.29
C LYS A 100 -10.31 -3.67 13.67
N ASN A 101 -10.09 -3.78 12.35
CA ASN A 101 -10.10 -5.08 11.67
C ASN A 101 -8.79 -5.85 11.82
N CYS A 102 -7.72 -5.22 12.31
CA CYS A 102 -6.40 -5.83 12.53
C CYS A 102 -5.87 -6.55 11.29
N LEU A 103 -6.15 -6.01 10.10
CA LEU A 103 -5.59 -6.46 8.85
C LEU A 103 -4.37 -5.62 8.48
N SER A 104 -3.38 -6.28 7.89
CA SER A 104 -2.24 -5.66 7.23
C SER A 104 -2.05 -6.27 5.85
N LEU A 105 -1.28 -5.57 5.00
CA LEU A 105 -1.04 -5.99 3.64
C LEU A 105 0.47 -6.15 3.40
N TYR A 106 0.88 -7.33 2.93
CA TYR A 106 2.19 -7.54 2.34
C TYR A 106 2.08 -7.36 0.83
N ILE A 107 2.79 -6.39 0.29
CA ILE A 107 2.84 -6.02 -1.12
C ILE A 107 4.22 -6.41 -1.65
N PRO A 108 4.35 -7.39 -2.56
CA PRO A 108 5.65 -7.75 -3.13
C PRO A 108 6.18 -6.66 -4.06
N GLN A 109 7.43 -6.78 -4.50
CA GLN A 109 8.01 -5.95 -5.55
C GLN A 109 7.17 -6.04 -6.83
N GLY A 110 7.23 -4.98 -7.66
CA GLY A 110 6.49 -4.90 -8.92
C GLY A 110 5.05 -4.42 -8.80
N PHE A 111 4.68 -3.85 -7.65
CA PHE A 111 3.39 -3.19 -7.46
C PHE A 111 3.55 -1.69 -7.27
N ALA A 112 2.62 -0.91 -7.81
CA ALA A 112 2.38 0.47 -7.38
C ALA A 112 1.39 0.47 -6.22
N HIS A 113 1.61 1.35 -5.23
CA HIS A 113 0.82 1.40 -4.00
C HIS A 113 0.24 2.79 -3.75
N ALA A 114 -1.03 2.84 -3.39
CA ALA A 114 -1.76 4.03 -2.95
C ALA A 114 -2.69 3.72 -1.78
N TYR A 115 -3.07 4.75 -1.03
CA TYR A 115 -4.16 4.63 -0.06
C TYR A 115 -4.96 5.92 0.08
N PHE A 116 -6.23 5.75 0.46
CA PHE A 116 -7.16 6.82 0.78
C PHE A 116 -7.55 6.76 2.26
N SER A 117 -7.38 7.88 2.98
CA SER A 117 -7.65 7.99 4.43
C SER A 117 -9.12 8.27 4.72
N LEU A 118 -9.74 7.43 5.57
CA LEU A 118 -11.17 7.43 5.85
C LEU A 118 -11.55 8.10 7.18
N ASP A 119 -10.67 8.02 8.18
CA ASP A 119 -10.89 8.61 9.50
C ASP A 119 -10.18 9.97 9.64
N GLU A 120 -10.50 10.77 10.65
CA GLU A 120 -9.94 12.12 10.86
C GLU A 120 -8.41 12.08 11.02
N ILE A 121 -7.88 11.06 11.73
CA ILE A 121 -6.45 10.82 11.90
C ILE A 121 -6.17 9.36 11.56
N ASN A 122 -5.21 9.14 10.65
CA ASN A 122 -4.76 7.83 10.24
C ASN A 122 -3.25 7.75 10.39
N ILE A 123 -2.76 6.76 11.16
CA ILE A 123 -1.34 6.48 11.34
C ILE A 123 -1.05 5.14 10.69
N ILE A 124 -0.22 5.17 9.66
CA ILE A 124 0.13 4.00 8.86
C ILE A 124 1.62 3.73 9.03
N TYR A 125 1.96 2.54 9.48
CA TYR A 125 3.32 2.05 9.67
C TYR A 125 3.71 1.13 8.53
N TYR A 126 4.95 1.32 8.05
CA TYR A 126 5.53 0.59 6.93
C TYR A 126 6.83 -0.10 7.31
N LYS A 127 7.02 -1.31 6.79
CA LYS A 127 8.34 -1.94 6.63
C LYS A 127 8.61 -2.13 5.14
N LEU A 128 9.84 -1.83 4.72
CA LEU A 128 10.26 -1.88 3.31
C LEU A 128 11.51 -2.74 3.14
N SER A 129 11.55 -3.51 2.05
CA SER A 129 12.66 -4.42 1.74
C SER A 129 13.87 -3.73 1.09
N ASN A 130 13.77 -2.43 0.84
CA ASN A 130 14.87 -1.65 0.26
C ASN A 130 14.80 -0.20 0.74
N PHE A 131 15.92 0.51 0.69
CA PHE A 131 15.98 1.93 1.04
C PHE A 131 15.23 2.79 0.02
N TYR A 132 14.71 3.92 0.50
CA TYR A 132 14.12 4.93 -0.36
C TYR A 132 15.21 5.61 -1.19
N LYS A 133 15.03 5.62 -2.52
CA LYS A 133 15.93 6.25 -3.48
C LYS A 133 15.13 7.18 -4.39
N PRO A 134 15.10 8.50 -4.09
CA PRO A 134 14.26 9.47 -4.81
C PRO A 134 14.45 9.46 -6.33
N GLN A 135 15.68 9.23 -6.80
CA GLN A 135 16.02 9.20 -8.24
C GLN A 135 15.40 8.03 -9.00
N TYR A 136 14.90 7.01 -8.29
CA TYR A 136 14.24 5.84 -8.89
C TYR A 136 12.75 5.76 -8.53
N GLU A 137 12.26 6.74 -7.75
CA GLU A 137 10.84 6.83 -7.45
C GLU A 137 10.08 7.37 -8.65
N ASP A 138 8.95 6.76 -8.94
CA ASP A 138 7.98 7.23 -9.90
C ASP A 138 6.57 6.94 -9.39
N GLY A 139 5.55 7.36 -10.14
CA GLY A 139 4.17 7.16 -9.75
C GLY A 139 3.19 7.15 -10.91
N ILE A 140 1.97 6.80 -10.60
CA ILE A 140 0.83 6.90 -11.50
C ILE A 140 -0.20 7.82 -10.85
N PHE A 141 -0.74 8.78 -11.60
CA PHE A 141 -1.74 9.70 -11.09
C PHE A 141 -2.96 8.95 -10.54
N PRO A 142 -3.28 9.06 -9.25
CA PRO A 142 -4.27 8.19 -8.63
C PRO A 142 -5.72 8.51 -9.04
N LEU A 143 -5.95 9.66 -9.69
CA LEU A 143 -7.26 10.05 -10.24
C LEU A 143 -7.33 9.84 -11.76
N ASP A 144 -6.38 9.12 -12.35
CA ASP A 144 -6.41 8.76 -13.77
C ASP A 144 -7.69 7.99 -14.09
N ALA A 145 -8.46 8.50 -15.07
CA ALA A 145 -9.71 7.89 -15.52
C ALA A 145 -9.51 6.45 -16.04
N GLY A 146 -8.35 6.17 -16.64
CA GLY A 146 -7.99 4.84 -17.14
C GLY A 146 -7.90 3.76 -16.04
N LEU A 147 -7.70 4.16 -14.78
CA LEU A 147 -7.69 3.23 -13.64
C LEU A 147 -9.11 2.86 -13.16
N ASN A 148 -10.11 3.66 -13.50
CA ASN A 148 -11.52 3.47 -13.09
C ASN A 148 -11.69 3.18 -11.58
N ILE A 149 -10.98 3.93 -10.72
CA ILE A 149 -11.05 3.78 -9.27
C ILE A 149 -12.09 4.74 -8.72
N LYS A 150 -13.15 4.21 -8.12
CA LYS A 150 -14.10 4.99 -7.33
C LYS A 150 -13.53 5.19 -5.92
N TRP A 151 -12.96 6.37 -5.67
CA TRP A 151 -12.51 6.77 -4.34
C TRP A 151 -13.69 7.12 -3.44
N PRO A 152 -13.59 6.91 -2.10
CA PRO A 152 -14.72 7.06 -1.17
C PRO A 152 -15.28 8.48 -1.02
N SER A 153 -14.59 9.50 -1.50
CA SER A 153 -15.03 10.90 -1.43
C SER A 153 -14.56 11.68 -2.65
N LYS A 154 -15.34 12.70 -3.02
CA LYS A 154 -14.94 13.72 -4.02
C LYS A 154 -14.03 14.80 -3.42
N LYS A 155 -14.08 14.99 -2.08
CA LYS A 155 -13.18 15.93 -1.36
C LYS A 155 -11.84 15.22 -1.14
N ILE A 156 -10.88 15.38 -2.05
CA ILE A 156 -9.60 14.69 -2.03
C ILE A 156 -8.48 15.68 -1.70
N ARG A 157 -7.63 15.28 -0.73
CA ARG A 157 -6.38 15.97 -0.39
C ARG A 157 -5.22 15.18 -1.01
N ILE A 158 -4.60 15.74 -2.03
CA ILE A 158 -3.49 15.12 -2.77
C ILE A 158 -2.31 16.09 -2.81
N SER A 159 -1.09 15.57 -2.72
CA SER A 159 0.13 16.39 -2.77
C SER A 159 0.38 16.97 -4.17
N LYS A 160 1.17 18.06 -4.24
CA LYS A 160 1.61 18.60 -5.53
C LYS A 160 2.38 17.54 -6.33
N LYS A 161 3.25 16.77 -5.67
CA LYS A 161 4.03 15.68 -6.28
C LYS A 161 3.12 14.64 -6.91
N ASP A 162 2.13 14.13 -6.17
CA ASP A 162 1.23 13.09 -6.68
C ASP A 162 0.34 13.56 -7.83
N LYS A 163 0.03 14.86 -7.88
CA LYS A 163 -0.70 15.48 -9.01
C LYS A 163 0.13 15.56 -10.29
N MET A 164 1.45 15.54 -10.17
CA MET A 164 2.38 15.64 -11.31
C MET A 164 2.71 14.28 -11.93
N HIS A 165 2.29 13.17 -11.33
CA HIS A 165 2.47 11.86 -11.92
C HIS A 165 1.63 11.72 -13.20
N GLY A 166 2.19 11.01 -14.19
CA GLY A 166 1.50 10.68 -15.43
C GLY A 166 0.35 9.68 -15.22
N SER A 167 -0.41 9.46 -16.29
CA SER A 167 -1.46 8.45 -16.34
C SER A 167 -0.88 7.02 -16.32
N TYR A 168 -1.73 6.02 -16.15
CA TYR A 168 -1.35 4.62 -16.34
C TYR A 168 -0.83 4.36 -17.78
N ALA A 169 -1.42 5.02 -18.78
CA ALA A 169 -0.95 4.94 -20.16
C ALA A 169 0.46 5.51 -20.32
N ASP A 170 0.80 6.61 -19.62
CA ASP A 170 2.15 7.17 -19.62
C ASP A 170 3.14 6.23 -18.94
N PHE A 171 2.73 5.55 -17.84
CA PHE A 171 3.55 4.50 -17.23
C PHE A 171 3.88 3.40 -18.25
N ILE A 172 2.89 2.91 -18.98
CA ILE A 172 3.09 1.85 -20.00
C ILE A 172 4.06 2.31 -21.09
N LYS A 173 3.96 3.56 -21.57
CA LYS A 173 4.89 4.12 -22.56
C LYS A 173 6.31 4.22 -22.02
N LYS A 174 6.48 4.68 -20.77
CA LYS A 174 7.78 4.97 -20.15
C LYS A 174 8.50 3.72 -19.66
N HIS A 175 7.81 2.85 -18.95
CA HIS A 175 8.40 1.70 -18.24
C HIS A 175 8.02 0.36 -18.86
N LYS A 176 6.92 0.28 -19.62
CA LYS A 176 6.27 -0.94 -20.12
C LYS A 176 5.78 -1.84 -18.99
N TYR A 177 6.61 -2.11 -17.97
CA TYR A 177 6.32 -2.95 -16.79
C TYR A 177 7.39 -2.72 -15.70
N LEU A 178 7.19 -3.31 -14.52
CA LEU A 178 8.17 -3.41 -13.44
C LEU A 178 8.65 -4.86 -13.24
#